data_7f5bdd023e7a30ffa90c6a6042bd446b
#
_entry.id   7f5bdd023e7a30ffa90c6a6042bd446b
#
_cell.length_a   1.000
_cell.length_b   1.000
_cell.length_c   1.000
_cell.angle_alpha   90.00
_cell.angle_beta   90.00
_cell.angle_gamma   90.00
#
_symmetry.space_group_name_H-M   'P 1'
#
loop_
_entity.id
_entity.type
_entity.pdbx_description
1 polymer ?
#
loop_
_entity_poly.entity_id
_entity_poly.type
_entity_poly.pdbx_seq_one_letter_code
_entity_poly.pdbx_strand_id
1 'polypeptide(L)'
;QKAARRLPGRLTVCGHSKGGNFAVYAAAFCGEEIQDRIEAVYNYDGPGFDSKVLSEPGYQRICQKIQTFVPQSSVVGMLLGHEEKYIIVHSEQTFLQQHDTYSWEVLQKHFHYLDTVDNSSRFVDYTLKAWLAQMTPAQREQFVDAIYEVMRQTNAHTLHQMNENWLA
;
A
#
# COMPACT_ATOMS: atom_id res chain seq x y z
N GLN A 1 -9.77 15.63 5.58
CA GLN A 1 -11.08 16.10 6.04
C GLN A 1 -11.36 17.55 5.62
N LYS A 2 -10.49 18.53 5.96
CA LYS A 2 -10.72 19.96 5.61
C LYS A 2 -10.92 20.18 4.10
N ALA A 3 -10.10 19.53 3.25
CA ALA A 3 -10.25 19.63 1.80
C ALA A 3 -11.57 19.01 1.33
N ALA A 4 -11.91 17.81 1.80
CA ALA A 4 -13.13 17.12 1.42
C ALA A 4 -14.41 17.92 1.75
N ARG A 5 -14.43 18.64 2.88
CA ARG A 5 -15.56 19.51 3.25
C ARG A 5 -15.72 20.73 2.33
N ARG A 6 -14.65 21.17 1.69
CA ARG A 6 -14.64 22.32 0.76
C ARG A 6 -14.94 21.94 -0.68
N LEU A 7 -14.74 20.68 -1.04
CA LEU A 7 -14.98 20.17 -2.39
C LEU A 7 -16.41 19.64 -2.49
N PRO A 8 -17.22 20.14 -3.41
CA PRO A 8 -18.55 19.58 -3.68
C PRO A 8 -18.43 18.24 -4.43
N GLY A 9 -19.51 17.44 -4.36
CA GLY A 9 -19.63 16.23 -5.18
C GLY A 9 -18.98 14.98 -4.60
N ARG A 10 -18.79 13.99 -5.45
CA ARG A 10 -18.24 12.68 -5.13
C ARG A 10 -16.72 12.74 -5.05
N LEU A 11 -16.15 11.83 -4.28
CA LEU A 11 -14.71 11.80 -3.99
C LEU A 11 -14.12 10.45 -4.41
N THR A 12 -12.98 10.52 -5.04
CA THR A 12 -12.07 9.38 -5.21
C THR A 12 -10.79 9.70 -4.45
N VAL A 13 -10.29 8.75 -3.67
CA VAL A 13 -9.06 8.90 -2.90
C VAL A 13 -8.07 7.87 -3.39
N CYS A 14 -6.83 8.26 -3.60
CA CYS A 14 -5.81 7.33 -4.06
C CYS A 14 -4.44 7.66 -3.46
N GLY A 15 -3.57 6.66 -3.48
CA GLY A 15 -2.18 6.84 -3.10
C GLY A 15 -1.34 5.62 -3.42
N HIS A 16 -0.04 5.83 -3.52
CA HIS A 16 0.97 4.81 -3.74
C HIS A 16 1.78 4.59 -2.45
N SER A 17 2.16 3.37 -2.17
CA SER A 17 3.02 3.03 -1.04
C SER A 17 2.41 3.52 0.29
N LYS A 18 3.17 4.20 1.12
CA LYS A 18 2.66 4.84 2.35
C LYS A 18 1.49 5.79 2.09
N GLY A 19 1.46 6.45 0.93
CA GLY A 19 0.32 7.27 0.49
C GLY A 19 -0.95 6.46 0.25
N GLY A 20 -0.84 5.22 -0.22
CA GLY A 20 -1.95 4.28 -0.34
C GLY A 20 -2.54 3.90 1.02
N ASN A 21 -1.68 3.55 1.97
CA ASN A 21 -2.08 3.32 3.36
C ASN A 21 -2.78 4.56 3.96
N PHE A 22 -2.23 5.77 3.77
CA PHE A 22 -2.87 7.01 4.22
C PHE A 22 -4.20 7.30 3.53
N ALA A 23 -4.35 6.97 2.27
CA ALA A 23 -5.60 7.13 1.53
C ALA A 23 -6.71 6.28 2.15
N VAL A 24 -6.44 5.01 2.42
CA VAL A 24 -7.37 4.10 3.09
C VAL A 24 -7.66 4.57 4.52
N TYR A 25 -6.64 4.89 5.31
CA TYR A 25 -6.81 5.39 6.67
C TYR A 25 -7.66 6.67 6.72
N ALA A 26 -7.35 7.63 5.86
CA ALA A 26 -8.11 8.87 5.79
C ALA A 26 -9.59 8.63 5.42
N ALA A 27 -9.86 7.71 4.49
CA ALA A 27 -11.20 7.33 4.11
C ALA A 27 -11.95 6.60 5.25
N ALA A 28 -11.26 5.73 6.00
CA ALA A 28 -11.84 5.02 7.14
C ALA A 28 -12.24 5.95 8.30
N PHE A 29 -11.46 7.02 8.52
CA PHE A 29 -11.61 7.89 9.70
C PHE A 29 -12.08 9.32 9.39
N CYS A 30 -12.59 9.59 8.18
CA CYS A 30 -13.09 10.93 7.82
C CYS A 30 -14.49 11.27 8.34
N GLY A 31 -15.22 10.31 8.88
CA GLY A 31 -16.60 10.42 9.31
C GLY A 31 -17.61 10.08 8.21
N GLU A 32 -18.79 9.65 8.62
CA GLU A 32 -19.80 9.06 7.73
C GLU A 32 -20.24 10.00 6.59
N GLU A 33 -20.46 11.28 6.90
CA GLU A 33 -20.84 12.29 5.91
C GLU A 33 -19.89 12.36 4.71
N ILE A 34 -18.56 12.24 4.97
CA ILE A 34 -17.54 12.24 3.91
C ILE A 34 -17.47 10.86 3.27
N GLN A 35 -17.58 9.78 4.05
CA GLN A 35 -17.56 8.40 3.55
C GLN A 35 -18.69 8.13 2.53
N ASP A 36 -19.86 8.73 2.73
CA ASP A 36 -20.99 8.60 1.80
C ASP A 36 -20.70 9.19 0.42
N ARG A 37 -19.82 10.17 0.37
CA ARG A 37 -19.36 10.81 -0.87
C ARG A 37 -18.20 10.10 -1.53
N ILE A 38 -17.51 9.19 -0.82
CA ILE A 38 -16.41 8.42 -1.40
C ILE A 38 -16.97 7.32 -2.30
N GLU A 39 -16.59 7.35 -3.57
CA GLU A 39 -16.95 6.32 -4.56
C GLU A 39 -15.93 5.18 -4.56
N ALA A 40 -14.64 5.51 -4.52
CA ALA A 40 -13.58 4.54 -4.54
C ALA A 40 -12.34 5.04 -3.76
N VAL A 41 -11.60 4.08 -3.22
CA VAL A 41 -10.28 4.29 -2.60
C VAL A 41 -9.29 3.37 -3.31
N TYR A 42 -8.32 3.95 -4.01
CA TYR A 42 -7.29 3.20 -4.71
C TYR A 42 -6.01 3.17 -3.91
N ASN A 43 -5.60 1.99 -3.51
CA ASN A 43 -4.35 1.72 -2.82
C ASN A 43 -3.38 1.02 -3.78
N TYR A 44 -2.34 1.72 -4.21
CA TYR A 44 -1.31 1.17 -5.10
C TYR A 44 -0.11 0.72 -4.27
N ASP A 45 -0.01 -0.58 -4.04
CA ASP A 45 1.07 -1.26 -3.32
C ASP A 45 1.41 -0.64 -1.96
N GLY A 46 0.39 -0.11 -1.27
CA GLY A 46 0.52 0.38 0.09
C GLY A 46 0.30 -0.74 1.11
N PRO A 47 0.99 -0.70 2.26
CA PRO A 47 0.81 -1.69 3.31
C PRO A 47 -0.60 -1.60 3.91
N GLY A 48 -1.07 -2.73 4.42
CA GLY A 48 -2.34 -2.84 5.13
C GLY A 48 -2.31 -2.27 6.55
N PHE A 49 -3.12 -2.85 7.41
CA PHE A 49 -3.33 -2.39 8.78
C PHE A 49 -3.27 -3.55 9.78
N ASP A 50 -3.13 -3.22 11.06
CA ASP A 50 -3.32 -4.16 12.13
C ASP A 50 -4.81 -4.52 12.31
N SER A 51 -5.08 -5.60 13.03
CA SER A 51 -6.44 -6.08 13.25
C SER A 51 -7.35 -5.08 13.97
N LYS A 52 -6.78 -4.17 14.76
CA LYS A 52 -7.53 -3.13 15.46
C LYS A 52 -8.13 -2.13 14.46
N VAL A 53 -7.33 -1.66 13.50
CA VAL A 53 -7.81 -0.75 12.44
C VAL A 53 -8.80 -1.46 11.53
N LEU A 54 -8.52 -2.71 11.15
CA LEU A 54 -9.42 -3.49 10.29
C LEU A 54 -10.80 -3.69 10.92
N SER A 55 -10.88 -3.86 12.25
CA SER A 55 -12.15 -4.03 12.97
C SER A 55 -12.93 -2.72 13.21
N GLU A 56 -12.35 -1.55 12.92
CA GLU A 56 -13.02 -0.27 13.12
C GLU A 56 -14.25 -0.12 12.21
N PRO A 57 -15.39 0.36 12.75
CA PRO A 57 -16.62 0.52 11.95
C PRO A 57 -16.44 1.38 10.70
N GLY A 58 -15.60 2.42 10.79
CA GLY A 58 -15.29 3.30 9.66
C GLY A 58 -14.54 2.57 8.55
N TYR A 59 -13.62 1.64 8.88
CA TYR A 59 -12.94 0.80 7.89
C TYR A 59 -13.94 -0.16 7.24
N GLN A 60 -14.73 -0.87 8.05
CA GLN A 60 -15.72 -1.83 7.56
C GLN A 60 -16.73 -1.19 6.60
N ARG A 61 -17.15 0.04 6.90
CA ARG A 61 -18.08 0.80 6.05
C ARG A 61 -17.52 1.08 4.65
N ILE A 62 -16.21 1.31 4.52
CA ILE A 62 -15.57 1.64 3.24
C ILE A 62 -14.86 0.46 2.59
N CYS A 63 -14.77 -0.70 3.25
CA CYS A 63 -13.98 -1.85 2.80
C CYS A 63 -14.31 -2.25 1.35
N GLN A 64 -15.58 -2.29 0.98
CA GLN A 64 -16.01 -2.63 -0.39
C GLN A 64 -15.70 -1.56 -1.43
N LYS A 65 -15.34 -0.34 -1.01
CA LYS A 65 -14.93 0.76 -1.89
C LYS A 65 -13.41 0.78 -2.09
N ILE A 66 -12.66 -0.03 -1.34
CA ILE A 66 -11.20 -0.12 -1.46
C ILE A 66 -10.83 -1.06 -2.59
N GLN A 67 -9.91 -0.63 -3.42
CA GLN A 67 -9.28 -1.42 -4.47
C GLN A 67 -7.76 -1.35 -4.27
N THR A 68 -7.19 -2.46 -3.80
CA THR A 68 -5.75 -2.57 -3.55
C THR A 68 -5.08 -3.30 -4.71
N PHE A 69 -4.19 -2.59 -5.40
CA PHE A 69 -3.39 -3.12 -6.51
C PHE A 69 -2.00 -3.47 -5.98
N VAL A 70 -1.55 -4.66 -6.28
CA VAL A 70 -0.22 -5.14 -5.90
C VAL A 70 0.47 -5.80 -7.10
N PRO A 71 1.77 -5.59 -7.32
CA PRO A 71 2.50 -6.34 -8.34
C PRO A 71 2.66 -7.81 -7.95
N GLN A 72 2.95 -8.68 -8.92
CA GLN A 72 3.01 -10.13 -8.73
C GLN A 72 3.99 -10.58 -7.65
N SER A 73 5.03 -9.84 -7.36
CA SER A 73 6.03 -10.13 -6.31
C SER A 73 6.08 -9.01 -5.27
N SER A 74 4.91 -8.43 -4.94
CA SER A 74 4.84 -7.35 -3.95
C SER A 74 5.42 -7.77 -2.61
N VAL A 75 6.20 -6.87 -2.03
CA VAL A 75 6.68 -6.95 -0.65
C VAL A 75 5.93 -5.95 0.21
N VAL A 76 5.87 -4.69 -0.21
CA VAL A 76 5.29 -3.59 0.57
C VAL A 76 3.78 -3.74 0.72
N GLY A 77 3.05 -3.99 -0.37
CA GLY A 77 1.60 -4.15 -0.37
C GLY A 77 1.13 -5.40 0.38
N MET A 78 2.02 -6.37 0.60
CA MET A 78 1.71 -7.56 1.37
C MET A 78 1.97 -7.40 2.87
N LEU A 79 2.55 -6.29 3.32
CA LEU A 79 2.77 -6.03 4.74
C LEU A 79 1.45 -5.76 5.46
N LEU A 80 1.31 -6.35 6.65
CA LEU A 80 0.12 -6.23 7.51
C LEU A 80 -1.14 -6.87 6.89
N GLY A 81 -2.31 -6.56 7.44
CA GLY A 81 -3.57 -7.16 7.05
C GLY A 81 -4.36 -6.29 6.08
N HIS A 82 -5.08 -6.96 5.19
CA HIS A 82 -6.07 -6.37 4.29
C HIS A 82 -7.32 -7.24 4.36
N GLU A 83 -8.50 -6.66 4.34
CA GLU A 83 -9.76 -7.40 4.21
C GLU A 83 -10.35 -7.31 2.80
N GLU A 84 -9.99 -6.27 2.06
CA GLU A 84 -10.32 -6.13 0.64
C GLU A 84 -9.53 -7.12 -0.22
N LYS A 85 -10.05 -7.40 -1.41
CA LYS A 85 -9.37 -8.26 -2.38
C LYS A 85 -8.23 -7.50 -3.07
N TYR A 86 -7.09 -8.17 -3.23
CA TYR A 86 -6.01 -7.68 -4.08
C TYR A 86 -6.38 -7.82 -5.56
N ILE A 87 -6.01 -6.81 -6.32
CA ILE A 87 -5.94 -6.86 -7.78
C ILE A 87 -4.47 -6.98 -8.12
N ILE A 88 -4.07 -8.13 -8.65
CA ILE A 88 -2.68 -8.41 -8.94
C ILE A 88 -2.36 -7.88 -10.33
N VAL A 89 -1.28 -7.12 -10.46
CA VAL A 89 -0.84 -6.52 -11.71
C VAL A 89 0.54 -7.06 -12.12
N HIS A 90 0.74 -7.18 -13.44
CA HIS A 90 2.04 -7.53 -13.98
C HIS A 90 2.97 -6.31 -13.92
N SER A 91 4.21 -6.53 -13.44
CA SER A 91 5.30 -5.57 -13.52
C SER A 91 6.46 -6.17 -14.32
N GLU A 92 7.09 -5.37 -15.16
CA GLU A 92 8.28 -5.75 -15.92
C GLU A 92 9.54 -5.86 -15.05
N GLN A 93 9.49 -5.33 -13.83
CA GLN A 93 10.58 -5.38 -12.87
C GLN A 93 10.47 -6.59 -11.93
N THR A 94 11.47 -6.78 -11.08
CA THR A 94 11.54 -7.87 -10.12
C THR A 94 11.74 -7.36 -8.71
N PHE A 95 11.26 -8.12 -7.74
CA PHE A 95 11.47 -7.88 -6.31
C PHE A 95 11.03 -6.47 -5.88
N LEU A 96 11.85 -5.75 -5.11
CA LEU A 96 11.51 -4.41 -4.59
C LEU A 96 11.30 -3.35 -5.70
N GLN A 97 11.90 -3.54 -6.87
CA GLN A 97 11.74 -2.61 -8.00
C GLN A 97 10.33 -2.63 -8.58
N GLN A 98 9.55 -3.70 -8.35
CA GLN A 98 8.13 -3.73 -8.71
C GLN A 98 7.27 -2.75 -7.90
N HIS A 99 7.80 -2.23 -6.79
CA HIS A 99 7.13 -1.19 -6.02
C HIS A 99 6.99 0.14 -6.79
N ASP A 100 7.78 0.33 -7.84
CA ASP A 100 7.62 1.44 -8.75
C ASP A 100 6.44 1.18 -9.70
N THR A 101 5.37 1.94 -9.55
CA THR A 101 4.16 1.83 -10.37
C THR A 101 4.38 2.12 -11.86
N TYR A 102 5.47 2.80 -12.23
CA TYR A 102 5.82 3.02 -13.64
C TYR A 102 6.33 1.75 -14.32
N SER A 103 6.70 0.72 -13.57
CA SER A 103 7.05 -0.60 -14.08
C SER A 103 5.84 -1.50 -14.35
N TRP A 104 4.62 -1.06 -13.99
CA TRP A 104 3.41 -1.86 -14.14
C TRP A 104 2.90 -1.81 -15.57
N GLU A 105 2.70 -2.97 -16.14
CA GLU A 105 2.24 -3.08 -17.54
C GLU A 105 0.81 -2.59 -17.68
N VAL A 106 0.61 -1.73 -18.68
CA VAL A 106 -0.71 -1.20 -19.06
C VAL A 106 -1.11 -1.75 -20.40
N LEU A 107 -2.22 -2.47 -20.45
CA LEU A 107 -2.84 -2.98 -21.66
C LEU A 107 -4.03 -2.09 -22.03
N GLN A 108 -3.88 -1.29 -23.09
CA GLN A 108 -4.92 -0.35 -23.56
C GLN A 108 -5.32 0.67 -22.48
N LYS A 109 -6.36 0.37 -21.67
CA LYS A 109 -6.95 1.29 -20.69
C LYS A 109 -6.91 0.79 -19.26
N HIS A 110 -6.27 -0.36 -19.00
CA HIS A 110 -6.19 -0.98 -17.69
C HIS A 110 -4.83 -1.64 -17.49
N PHE A 111 -4.48 -1.93 -16.25
CA PHE A 111 -3.30 -2.74 -15.95
C PHE A 111 -3.46 -4.15 -16.48
N HIS A 112 -2.34 -4.81 -16.78
CA HIS A 112 -2.33 -6.24 -17.06
C HIS A 112 -2.57 -6.99 -15.74
N TYR A 113 -3.77 -7.55 -15.59
CA TYR A 113 -4.17 -8.27 -14.38
C TYR A 113 -3.70 -9.71 -14.44
N LEU A 114 -3.29 -10.22 -13.28
CA LEU A 114 -2.87 -11.61 -13.09
C LEU A 114 -3.80 -12.30 -12.07
N ASP A 115 -4.01 -13.60 -12.25
CA ASP A 115 -4.89 -14.39 -11.38
C ASP A 115 -4.24 -14.70 -10.02
N THR A 116 -2.91 -14.78 -9.97
CA THR A 116 -2.17 -15.15 -8.77
C THR A 116 -0.86 -14.39 -8.62
N VAL A 117 -0.44 -14.17 -7.37
CA VAL A 117 0.92 -13.75 -7.05
C VAL A 117 1.90 -14.91 -7.26
N ASP A 118 3.16 -14.58 -7.55
CA ASP A 118 4.22 -15.57 -7.70
C ASP A 118 4.47 -16.39 -6.41
N ASN A 119 4.99 -17.59 -6.56
CA ASN A 119 5.38 -18.43 -5.42
C ASN A 119 6.44 -17.77 -4.54
N SER A 120 7.36 -17.00 -5.13
CA SER A 120 8.34 -16.17 -4.42
C SER A 120 7.67 -15.12 -3.54
N SER A 121 6.62 -14.47 -4.04
CA SER A 121 5.85 -13.48 -3.29
C SER A 121 5.13 -14.11 -2.09
N ARG A 122 4.57 -15.30 -2.25
CA ARG A 122 3.93 -16.04 -1.14
C ARG A 122 4.93 -16.42 -0.06
N PHE A 123 6.13 -16.85 -0.45
CA PHE A 123 7.20 -17.17 0.50
C PHE A 123 7.67 -15.94 1.26
N VAL A 124 7.89 -14.82 0.56
CA VAL A 124 8.28 -13.54 1.17
C VAL A 124 7.19 -13.04 2.11
N ASP A 125 5.92 -13.07 1.67
CA ASP A 125 4.77 -12.68 2.49
C ASP A 125 4.70 -13.50 3.78
N TYR A 126 4.74 -14.82 3.67
CA TYR A 126 4.71 -15.71 4.83
C TYR A 126 5.88 -15.44 5.80
N THR A 127 7.10 -15.32 5.25
CA THR A 127 8.30 -15.11 6.06
C THR A 127 8.29 -13.74 6.75
N LEU A 128 7.93 -12.68 6.02
CA LEU A 128 7.83 -11.32 6.57
C LEU A 128 6.72 -11.21 7.62
N LYS A 129 5.55 -11.77 7.36
CA LYS A 129 4.44 -11.78 8.33
C LYS A 129 4.82 -12.56 9.58
N ALA A 130 5.43 -13.74 9.44
CA ALA A 130 5.89 -14.54 10.57
C ALA A 130 6.97 -13.80 11.39
N TRP A 131 7.89 -13.12 10.73
CA TRP A 131 8.94 -12.34 11.38
C TRP A 131 8.38 -11.10 12.09
N LEU A 132 7.54 -10.33 11.42
CA LEU A 132 6.88 -9.16 12.01
C LEU A 132 5.96 -9.54 13.19
N ALA A 133 5.30 -10.70 13.11
CA ALA A 133 4.45 -11.19 14.19
C ALA A 133 5.24 -11.51 15.49
N GLN A 134 6.52 -11.84 15.36
CA GLN A 134 7.39 -12.11 16.52
C GLN A 134 7.96 -10.83 17.15
N MET A 135 7.85 -9.69 16.49
CA MET A 135 8.32 -8.41 17.01
C MET A 135 7.31 -7.78 17.95
N THR A 136 7.81 -7.24 19.05
CA THR A 136 7.04 -6.34 19.90
C THR A 136 6.73 -5.03 19.17
N PRO A 137 5.71 -4.26 19.59
CA PRO A 137 5.42 -2.94 19.00
C PRO A 137 6.65 -2.03 18.97
N ALA A 138 7.43 -1.99 20.04
CA ALA A 138 8.66 -1.18 20.12
C ALA A 138 9.74 -1.63 19.12
N GLN A 139 9.89 -2.94 18.90
CA GLN A 139 10.81 -3.46 17.89
C GLN A 139 10.37 -3.14 16.47
N ARG A 140 9.06 -3.15 16.18
CA ARG A 140 8.53 -2.74 14.87
C ARG A 140 8.78 -1.26 14.61
N GLU A 141 8.58 -0.42 15.62
CA GLU A 141 8.87 1.02 15.54
C GLU A 141 10.36 1.25 15.24
N GLN A 142 11.26 0.64 16.02
CA GLN A 142 12.70 0.72 15.79
C GLN A 142 13.13 0.23 14.40
N PHE A 143 12.50 -0.83 13.91
CA PHE A 143 12.78 -1.35 12.57
C PHE A 143 12.36 -0.35 11.47
N VAL A 144 11.17 0.23 11.60
CA VAL A 144 10.69 1.25 10.66
C VAL A 144 11.58 2.48 10.70
N ASP A 145 11.96 2.95 11.89
CA ASP A 145 12.86 4.10 12.07
C ASP A 145 14.24 3.84 11.46
N ALA A 146 14.78 2.63 11.64
CA ALA A 146 16.06 2.24 11.04
C ALA A 146 15.99 2.24 9.50
N ILE A 147 14.92 1.69 8.91
CA ILE A 147 14.72 1.76 7.45
C ILE A 147 14.64 3.21 6.99
N TYR A 148 13.89 4.04 7.70
CA TYR A 148 13.72 5.45 7.36
C TYR A 148 15.04 6.21 7.43
N GLU A 149 15.85 5.93 8.46
CA GLU A 149 17.17 6.54 8.61
C GLU A 149 18.14 6.11 7.50
N VAL A 150 18.14 4.82 7.13
CA VAL A 150 18.94 4.33 6.00
C VAL A 150 18.54 5.05 4.70
N MET A 151 17.22 5.13 4.42
CA MET A 151 16.74 5.85 3.25
C MET A 151 17.12 7.34 3.28
N ARG A 152 17.04 7.97 4.43
CA ARG A 152 17.43 9.38 4.61
C ARG A 152 18.91 9.62 4.35
N GLN A 153 19.76 8.68 4.75
CA GLN A 153 21.24 8.79 4.56
C GLN A 153 21.65 8.68 3.09
N THR A 154 20.84 8.06 2.24
CA THR A 154 21.13 8.00 0.79
C THR A 154 21.01 9.35 0.09
N ASN A 155 20.42 10.36 0.73
CA ASN A 155 20.05 11.65 0.12
C ASN A 155 19.24 11.51 -1.18
N ALA A 156 18.61 10.36 -1.40
CA ALA A 156 17.80 10.09 -2.56
C ALA A 156 16.41 10.67 -2.38
N HIS A 157 15.92 11.36 -3.39
CA HIS A 157 14.56 11.91 -3.45
C HIS A 157 13.60 11.01 -4.27
N THR A 158 14.14 9.99 -4.95
CA THR A 158 13.39 9.03 -5.74
C THR A 158 13.93 7.62 -5.50
N LEU A 159 13.11 6.59 -5.76
CA LEU A 159 13.54 5.19 -5.69
C LEU A 159 14.69 4.89 -6.68
N HIS A 160 14.69 5.55 -7.83
CA HIS A 160 15.76 5.43 -8.81
C HIS A 160 17.09 5.93 -8.26
N GLN A 161 17.14 7.13 -7.70
CA GLN A 161 18.32 7.68 -7.03
C GLN A 161 18.76 6.83 -5.85
N MET A 162 17.83 6.23 -5.11
CA MET A 162 18.16 5.34 -4.00
C MET A 162 18.87 4.09 -4.49
N ASN A 163 18.44 3.52 -5.61
CA ASN A 163 19.09 2.36 -6.21
C ASN A 163 20.51 2.67 -6.73
N GLU A 164 20.69 3.83 -7.35
CA GLU A 164 22.03 4.29 -7.80
C GLU A 164 22.98 4.54 -6.63
N ASN A 165 22.51 5.20 -5.57
CA ASN A 165 23.34 5.53 -4.40
C ASN A 165 23.62 4.32 -3.50
N TRP A 166 22.84 3.25 -3.59
CA TRP A 166 23.05 2.01 -2.83
C TRP A 166 24.20 1.16 -3.39
N LEU A 167 24.51 1.31 -4.67
CA LEU A 167 25.55 0.56 -5.39
C LEU A 167 26.89 1.32 -5.44
N ALA A 168 26.96 2.54 -4.96
CA ALA A 168 28.15 3.39 -4.88
C ALA A 168 28.81 3.31 -3.49
#